data_c6763a1cfbbee324eba77e80497cd118
#
_entry.id   c6763a1cfbbee324eba77e80497cd118
#
_cell.length_a   1.000
_cell.length_b   1.000
_cell.length_c   1.000
_cell.angle_alpha   90.00
_cell.angle_beta   90.00
_cell.angle_gamma   90.00
#
_symmetry.space_group_name_H-M   'P 1'
#
loop_
_entity.id
_entity.type
_entity.pdbx_description
1 polymer ?
#
loop_
_entity_poly.entity_id
_entity_poly.type
_entity_poly.pdbx_seq_one_letter_code
_entity_poly.pdbx_strand_id
1 'polypeptide(L)'
;YAMKAHEPGVDVVSLLGSVHKGMQKLEDFFAVSSTTRTAGEVSRQVLDTIYREQELRAAGEEQQLTTGLQEFDQCLGGLYRGEQLVLAGRPSMGKTALALHMALGAARKGKRVCFFSLEMTERQLISRLLCMISGVEPDKLRFKQLAPGDREKLDAASRELERLPLFLNYCSGCTFEEIRAKTMALHRRMPLDLIIVDYLNLVQVNPAARGDVKDTMDLALGDVCRHLKNLIMEANVAGIILAQLNRNCETRTEHIPVMSDLRNSGEIEQIADSIAFVYRPEQYREYYDKHTKEDMRGVGQLFVAKNRNGATGEIRFRYNNSLTQIYPYRKK
;
A
#
# COMPACT_ATOMS: atom_id res chain seq x y z
N TYR A 1 -41.08 0.59 8.01
CA TYR A 1 -41.92 0.46 9.22
C TYR A 1 -42.47 1.83 9.65
N ALA A 2 -41.69 2.90 9.71
CA ALA A 2 -42.17 4.23 10.11
C ALA A 2 -43.33 4.75 9.24
N MET A 3 -43.34 4.51 7.93
CA MET A 3 -44.45 4.89 7.04
C MET A 3 -45.72 4.10 7.33
N LYS A 4 -45.63 2.82 7.67
CA LYS A 4 -46.80 1.99 8.01
C LYS A 4 -47.42 2.35 9.34
N ALA A 5 -46.68 2.96 10.26
CA ALA A 5 -47.18 3.38 11.56
C ALA A 5 -48.20 4.52 11.49
N HIS A 6 -48.31 5.25 10.37
CA HIS A 6 -49.25 6.36 10.15
C HIS A 6 -50.49 5.95 9.35
N GLU A 7 -50.62 4.66 8.95
CA GLU A 7 -51.82 4.21 8.23
C GLU A 7 -52.97 3.94 9.22
N PRO A 8 -54.19 4.46 8.94
CA PRO A 8 -55.33 4.23 9.80
C PRO A 8 -55.73 2.75 9.79
N GLY A 9 -55.84 2.13 10.99
CA GLY A 9 -56.25 0.75 11.15
C GLY A 9 -55.10 -0.28 11.26
N VAL A 10 -53.85 0.17 11.38
CA VAL A 10 -52.70 -0.73 11.60
C VAL A 10 -52.75 -1.30 13.01
N ASP A 11 -52.69 -2.63 13.11
CA ASP A 11 -52.51 -3.30 14.39
C ASP A 11 -51.11 -3.05 14.93
N VAL A 12 -51.03 -2.25 15.99
CA VAL A 12 -49.76 -1.84 16.63
C VAL A 12 -48.97 -3.04 17.13
N VAL A 13 -49.63 -4.10 17.60
CA VAL A 13 -48.97 -5.32 18.11
C VAL A 13 -48.28 -6.07 16.96
N SER A 14 -48.96 -6.19 15.83
CA SER A 14 -48.40 -6.81 14.63
C SER A 14 -47.22 -6.00 14.04
N LEU A 15 -47.32 -4.66 14.07
CA LEU A 15 -46.25 -3.78 13.63
C LEU A 15 -45.01 -3.90 14.54
N LEU A 16 -45.22 -3.87 15.87
CA LEU A 16 -44.12 -4.07 16.84
C LEU A 16 -43.47 -5.44 16.68
N GLY A 17 -44.27 -6.51 16.49
CA GLY A 17 -43.72 -7.84 16.20
C GLY A 17 -42.88 -7.89 14.92
N SER A 18 -43.27 -7.15 13.87
CA SER A 18 -42.51 -7.06 12.63
C SER A 18 -41.21 -6.27 12.79
N VAL A 19 -41.24 -5.18 13.58
CA VAL A 19 -40.04 -4.40 13.92
C VAL A 19 -39.09 -5.25 14.74
N HIS A 20 -39.58 -5.96 15.77
CA HIS A 20 -38.76 -6.86 16.59
C HIS A 20 -38.08 -7.96 15.77
N LYS A 21 -38.82 -8.63 14.86
CA LYS A 21 -38.24 -9.60 13.92
C LYS A 21 -37.21 -9.00 12.98
N GLY A 22 -37.39 -7.75 12.55
CA GLY A 22 -36.43 -7.03 11.74
C GLY A 22 -35.15 -6.72 12.50
N MET A 23 -35.27 -6.29 13.77
CA MET A 23 -34.12 -6.06 14.66
C MET A 23 -33.38 -7.37 14.97
N GLN A 24 -34.09 -8.43 15.26
CA GLN A 24 -33.50 -9.75 15.51
C GLN A 24 -32.71 -10.26 14.32
N LYS A 25 -33.22 -10.08 13.08
CA LYS A 25 -32.45 -10.41 11.85
C LYS A 25 -31.20 -9.58 11.69
N LEU A 26 -31.20 -8.31 12.11
CA LEU A 26 -30.00 -7.45 12.11
C LEU A 26 -29.02 -7.91 13.19
N GLU A 27 -29.50 -8.22 14.39
CA GLU A 27 -28.68 -8.76 15.48
C GLU A 27 -28.03 -10.08 15.08
N ASP A 28 -28.78 -11.02 14.46
CA ASP A 28 -28.27 -12.28 13.94
C ASP A 28 -27.21 -12.03 12.84
N PHE A 29 -27.46 -11.07 11.94
CA PHE A 29 -26.50 -10.70 10.90
C PHE A 29 -25.19 -10.15 11.50
N PHE A 30 -25.28 -9.31 12.51
CA PHE A 30 -24.10 -8.79 13.22
C PHE A 30 -23.44 -9.86 14.08
N ALA A 31 -24.20 -10.75 14.70
CA ALA A 31 -23.66 -11.87 15.48
C ALA A 31 -22.90 -12.87 14.60
N VAL A 32 -23.39 -13.15 13.39
CA VAL A 32 -22.68 -13.98 12.40
C VAL A 32 -21.43 -13.31 11.86
N SER A 33 -21.40 -11.96 11.79
CA SER A 33 -20.24 -11.20 11.33
C SER A 33 -19.14 -11.02 12.41
N SER A 34 -19.47 -11.17 13.69
CA SER A 34 -18.51 -11.12 14.80
C SER A 34 -18.25 -12.51 15.35
N THR A 35 -17.37 -13.27 14.68
CA THR A 35 -16.95 -14.59 15.19
C THR A 35 -16.04 -14.41 16.40
N THR A 36 -16.62 -14.33 17.60
CA THR A 36 -15.87 -14.49 18.85
C THR A 36 -15.38 -15.93 18.92
N ARG A 37 -14.08 -16.13 18.92
CA ARG A 37 -13.43 -17.45 18.96
C ARG A 37 -12.62 -17.59 20.24
N THR A 38 -12.49 -18.81 20.73
CA THR A 38 -11.63 -19.06 21.88
C THR A 38 -10.16 -18.92 21.51
N ALA A 39 -9.33 -18.46 22.43
CA ALA A 39 -7.88 -18.37 22.22
C ALA A 39 -7.27 -19.74 21.84
N GLY A 40 -7.82 -20.84 22.37
CA GLY A 40 -7.36 -22.20 22.04
C GLY A 40 -7.62 -22.62 20.60
N GLU A 41 -8.76 -22.22 20.01
CA GLU A 41 -9.05 -22.48 18.60
C GLU A 41 -8.14 -21.66 17.69
N VAL A 42 -7.93 -20.39 18.01
CA VAL A 42 -7.07 -19.49 17.23
C VAL A 42 -5.61 -19.92 17.33
N SER A 43 -5.13 -20.32 18.51
CA SER A 43 -3.74 -20.73 18.70
C SER A 43 -3.37 -21.94 17.84
N ARG A 44 -4.25 -22.95 17.73
CA ARG A 44 -4.02 -24.11 16.85
C ARG A 44 -3.87 -23.67 15.40
N GLN A 45 -4.77 -22.82 14.90
CA GLN A 45 -4.67 -22.33 13.52
C GLN A 45 -3.39 -21.53 13.27
N VAL A 46 -2.97 -20.71 14.22
CA VAL A 46 -1.73 -19.94 14.13
C VAL A 46 -0.53 -20.89 14.06
N LEU A 47 -0.48 -21.91 14.93
CA LEU A 47 0.59 -22.91 14.92
C LEU A 47 0.61 -23.71 13.60
N ASP A 48 -0.52 -24.18 13.14
CA ASP A 48 -0.64 -24.90 11.85
C ASP A 48 -0.14 -24.02 10.69
N THR A 49 -0.47 -22.73 10.71
CA THR A 49 0.04 -21.77 9.70
C THR A 49 1.55 -21.62 9.78
N ILE A 50 2.11 -21.42 10.99
CA ILE A 50 3.56 -21.27 11.21
C ILE A 50 4.33 -22.52 10.75
N TYR A 51 3.84 -23.71 11.12
CA TYR A 51 4.49 -24.96 10.73
C TYR A 51 4.45 -25.17 9.22
N ARG A 52 3.31 -24.89 8.60
CA ARG A 52 3.16 -24.96 7.14
C ARG A 52 4.08 -23.97 6.42
N GLU A 53 4.17 -22.73 6.89
CA GLU A 53 5.08 -21.72 6.32
C GLU A 53 6.55 -22.12 6.49
N GLN A 54 6.90 -22.75 7.61
CA GLN A 54 8.25 -23.27 7.86
C GLN A 54 8.58 -24.41 6.89
N GLU A 55 7.65 -25.34 6.66
CA GLU A 55 7.83 -26.45 5.71
C GLU A 55 7.99 -25.93 4.28
N LEU A 56 7.15 -24.98 3.86
CA LEU A 56 7.22 -24.37 2.53
C LEU A 56 8.53 -23.61 2.32
N ARG A 57 8.99 -22.89 3.35
CA ARG A 57 10.28 -22.19 3.31
C ARG A 57 11.45 -23.17 3.20
N ALA A 58 11.38 -24.29 3.89
CA ALA A 58 12.39 -25.38 3.79
C ALA A 58 12.39 -26.03 2.39
N ALA A 59 11.23 -26.07 1.72
CA ALA A 59 11.07 -26.52 0.33
C ALA A 59 11.47 -25.46 -0.72
N GLY A 60 11.86 -24.24 -0.30
CA GLY A 60 12.20 -23.13 -1.19
C GLY A 60 10.98 -22.36 -1.72
N GLU A 61 9.81 -22.64 -1.20
CA GLU A 61 8.55 -21.95 -1.55
C GLU A 61 8.29 -20.81 -0.55
N GLU A 62 8.69 -19.59 -0.89
CA GLU A 62 8.36 -18.41 -0.10
C GLU A 62 6.91 -18.00 -0.29
N GLN A 63 6.08 -18.17 0.74
CA GLN A 63 4.71 -17.67 0.75
C GLN A 63 4.58 -16.20 1.21
N GLN A 64 5.59 -15.65 1.86
CA GLN A 64 5.58 -14.27 2.31
C GLN A 64 5.57 -13.31 1.12
N LEU A 65 4.78 -12.25 1.27
CA LEU A 65 4.84 -11.11 0.36
C LEU A 65 6.17 -10.39 0.59
N THR A 66 6.98 -10.35 -0.45
CA THR A 66 8.26 -9.65 -0.45
C THR A 66 8.12 -8.27 -1.07
N THR A 67 8.89 -7.33 -0.56
CA THR A 67 9.05 -6.01 -1.18
C THR A 67 10.00 -6.04 -2.38
N GLY A 68 10.72 -7.14 -2.58
CA GLY A 68 11.79 -7.26 -3.57
C GLY A 68 13.13 -6.69 -3.11
N LEU A 69 13.20 -6.14 -1.90
CA LEU A 69 14.42 -5.67 -1.25
C LEU A 69 14.69 -6.54 -0.02
N GLN A 70 15.62 -7.47 -0.14
CA GLN A 70 15.88 -8.49 0.88
C GLN A 70 16.14 -7.89 2.27
N GLU A 71 16.96 -6.84 2.36
CA GLU A 71 17.29 -6.21 3.64
C GLU A 71 16.05 -5.52 4.26
N PHE A 72 15.16 -4.97 3.43
CA PHE A 72 13.92 -4.38 3.88
C PHE A 72 12.93 -5.45 4.35
N ASP A 73 12.84 -6.56 3.61
CA ASP A 73 12.03 -7.71 4.01
C ASP A 73 12.52 -8.31 5.33
N GLN A 74 13.84 -8.41 5.54
CA GLN A 74 14.41 -8.85 6.81
C GLN A 74 14.08 -7.90 7.97
N CYS A 75 14.13 -6.59 7.75
CA CYS A 75 13.79 -5.60 8.76
C CYS A 75 12.30 -5.64 9.12
N LEU A 76 11.43 -5.73 8.11
CA LEU A 76 9.97 -5.79 8.33
C LEU A 76 9.48 -7.16 8.81
N GLY A 77 10.25 -8.23 8.57
CA GLY A 77 9.78 -9.61 8.68
C GLY A 77 8.92 -10.06 7.49
N GLY A 78 8.81 -9.23 6.44
CA GLY A 78 7.93 -9.39 5.29
C GLY A 78 6.69 -8.50 5.36
N LEU A 79 5.81 -8.61 4.35
CA LEU A 79 4.50 -7.95 4.34
C LEU A 79 3.43 -8.97 4.72
N TYR A 80 2.77 -8.75 5.84
CA TYR A 80 1.73 -9.68 6.33
C TYR A 80 0.33 -9.25 5.91
N ARG A 81 -0.53 -10.23 5.72
CA ARG A 81 -1.95 -9.98 5.49
C ARG A 81 -2.58 -9.30 6.71
N GLY A 82 -3.44 -8.34 6.46
CA GLY A 82 -4.02 -7.52 7.52
C GLY A 82 -3.13 -6.37 8.00
N GLU A 83 -1.86 -6.29 7.57
CA GLU A 83 -0.93 -5.23 7.94
C GLU A 83 -0.82 -4.12 6.90
N GLN A 84 -0.57 -2.91 7.39
CA GLN A 84 -0.45 -1.68 6.61
C GLN A 84 0.95 -1.10 6.76
N LEU A 85 1.70 -1.05 5.64
CA LEU A 85 2.92 -0.29 5.50
C LEU A 85 2.62 1.09 4.93
N VAL A 86 2.99 2.15 5.61
CA VAL A 86 2.99 3.52 5.06
C VAL A 86 4.39 3.83 4.53
N LEU A 87 4.47 4.06 3.21
CA LEU A 87 5.71 4.44 2.53
C LEU A 87 5.67 5.94 2.22
N ALA A 88 6.39 6.74 2.98
CA ALA A 88 6.33 8.19 2.87
C ALA A 88 7.63 8.81 2.35
N GLY A 89 7.55 10.00 1.77
CA GLY A 89 8.71 10.74 1.28
C GLY A 89 8.31 12.03 0.57
N ARG A 90 9.29 12.90 0.36
CA ARG A 90 9.07 14.13 -0.42
C ARG A 90 8.80 13.82 -1.90
N PRO A 91 8.22 14.76 -2.67
CA PRO A 91 8.16 14.64 -4.13
C PRO A 91 9.55 14.32 -4.71
N SER A 92 9.57 13.59 -5.82
CA SER A 92 10.80 13.19 -6.53
C SER A 92 11.75 12.23 -5.80
N MET A 93 11.42 11.77 -4.58
CA MET A 93 12.21 10.75 -3.85
C MET A 93 12.04 9.33 -4.41
N GLY A 94 11.14 9.11 -5.36
CA GLY A 94 10.96 7.81 -6.01
C GLY A 94 9.97 6.87 -5.33
N LYS A 95 9.05 7.37 -4.47
CA LYS A 95 8.02 6.55 -3.82
C LYS A 95 7.25 5.64 -4.78
N THR A 96 6.66 6.23 -5.83
CA THR A 96 5.91 5.49 -6.86
C THR A 96 6.78 4.46 -7.56
N ALA A 97 8.05 4.80 -7.88
CA ALA A 97 8.98 3.87 -8.51
C ALA A 97 9.27 2.66 -7.60
N LEU A 98 9.48 2.92 -6.32
CA LEU A 98 9.70 1.87 -5.33
C LEU A 98 8.44 1.01 -5.14
N ALA A 99 7.26 1.64 -5.06
CA ALA A 99 5.99 0.91 -4.96
C ALA A 99 5.70 0.04 -6.19
N LEU A 100 6.02 0.52 -7.41
CA LEU A 100 5.92 -0.27 -8.63
C LEU A 100 6.94 -1.43 -8.65
N HIS A 101 8.16 -1.20 -8.13
CA HIS A 101 9.15 -2.27 -7.97
C HIS A 101 8.63 -3.38 -7.04
N MET A 102 8.05 -3.00 -5.89
CA MET A 102 7.43 -3.93 -4.95
C MET A 102 6.24 -4.68 -5.58
N ALA A 103 5.38 -3.94 -6.30
CA ALA A 103 4.24 -4.52 -7.01
C ALA A 103 4.67 -5.56 -8.05
N LEU A 104 5.67 -5.21 -8.87
CA LEU A 104 6.23 -6.09 -9.89
C LEU A 104 6.90 -7.32 -9.27
N GLY A 105 7.67 -7.12 -8.20
CA GLY A 105 8.33 -8.21 -7.47
C GLY A 105 7.34 -9.22 -6.89
N ALA A 106 6.26 -8.72 -6.26
CA ALA A 106 5.19 -9.57 -5.75
C ALA A 106 4.44 -10.30 -6.87
N ALA A 107 4.10 -9.59 -7.96
CA ALA A 107 3.40 -10.18 -9.10
C ALA A 107 4.23 -11.26 -9.81
N ARG A 108 5.56 -11.08 -9.94
CA ARG A 108 6.48 -12.10 -10.47
C ARG A 108 6.52 -13.38 -9.62
N LYS A 109 6.24 -13.27 -8.33
CA LYS A 109 6.05 -14.43 -7.42
C LYS A 109 4.62 -14.99 -7.42
N GLY A 110 3.80 -14.59 -8.40
CA GLY A 110 2.42 -15.07 -8.57
C GLY A 110 1.41 -14.44 -7.60
N LYS A 111 1.81 -13.43 -6.80
CA LYS A 111 0.90 -12.73 -5.90
C LYS A 111 0.02 -11.77 -6.66
N ARG A 112 -1.28 -11.74 -6.35
CA ARG A 112 -2.28 -10.87 -6.99
C ARG A 112 -2.23 -9.48 -6.37
N VAL A 113 -1.77 -8.52 -7.15
CA VAL A 113 -1.53 -7.14 -6.70
C VAL A 113 -2.53 -6.19 -7.37
N CYS A 114 -3.23 -5.37 -6.58
CA CYS A 114 -4.03 -4.26 -7.10
C CYS A 114 -3.36 -2.93 -6.74
N PHE A 115 -3.02 -2.15 -7.75
CA PHE A 115 -2.37 -0.85 -7.61
C PHE A 115 -3.36 0.26 -7.98
N PHE A 116 -3.75 1.06 -7.00
CA PHE A 116 -4.55 2.26 -7.18
C PHE A 116 -3.64 3.47 -7.37
N SER A 117 -3.73 4.11 -8.53
CA SER A 117 -3.01 5.35 -8.83
C SER A 117 -4.00 6.51 -8.88
N LEU A 118 -3.80 7.50 -8.01
CA LEU A 118 -4.61 8.71 -7.97
C LEU A 118 -3.92 9.89 -8.66
N GLU A 119 -2.59 9.81 -8.85
CA GLU A 119 -1.78 10.87 -9.45
C GLU A 119 -1.42 10.56 -10.91
N MET A 120 -0.99 9.32 -11.18
CA MET A 120 -0.44 8.94 -12.48
C MET A 120 -1.45 8.18 -13.32
N THR A 121 -1.55 8.53 -14.60
CA THR A 121 -2.38 7.81 -15.58
C THR A 121 -1.89 6.38 -15.83
N GLU A 122 -2.77 5.49 -16.28
CA GLU A 122 -2.42 4.12 -16.68
C GLU A 122 -1.26 4.08 -17.66
N ARG A 123 -1.29 4.97 -18.66
CA ARG A 123 -0.20 5.08 -19.65
C ARG A 123 1.15 5.36 -19.00
N GLN A 124 1.20 6.27 -18.02
CA GLN A 124 2.43 6.62 -17.32
C GLN A 124 2.94 5.44 -16.49
N LEU A 125 2.05 4.74 -15.78
CA LEU A 125 2.40 3.56 -14.99
C LEU A 125 2.92 2.42 -15.88
N ILE A 126 2.20 2.09 -16.96
CA ILE A 126 2.62 1.04 -17.90
C ILE A 126 3.95 1.41 -18.56
N SER A 127 4.14 2.67 -18.96
CA SER A 127 5.43 3.08 -19.52
C SER A 127 6.58 2.86 -18.54
N ARG A 128 6.38 3.15 -17.24
CA ARG A 128 7.38 2.87 -16.21
C ARG A 128 7.63 1.37 -16.03
N LEU A 129 6.57 0.56 -15.95
CA LEU A 129 6.70 -0.89 -15.83
C LEU A 129 7.43 -1.50 -17.03
N LEU A 130 7.13 -1.05 -18.26
CA LEU A 130 7.85 -1.47 -19.45
C LEU A 130 9.34 -1.12 -19.39
N CYS A 131 9.68 0.09 -18.92
CA CYS A 131 11.09 0.48 -18.71
C CYS A 131 11.76 -0.35 -17.62
N MET A 132 11.05 -0.65 -16.54
CA MET A 132 11.56 -1.48 -15.43
C MET A 132 11.91 -2.89 -15.88
N ILE A 133 11.08 -3.48 -16.73
CA ILE A 133 11.24 -4.86 -17.21
C ILE A 133 12.25 -4.91 -18.36
N SER A 134 12.12 -4.03 -19.36
CA SER A 134 12.94 -4.05 -20.58
C SER A 134 14.33 -3.49 -20.39
N GLY A 135 14.54 -2.64 -19.37
CA GLY A 135 15.76 -1.86 -19.20
C GLY A 135 15.91 -0.70 -20.21
N VAL A 136 14.89 -0.43 -21.02
CA VAL A 136 14.90 0.71 -21.96
C VAL A 136 14.67 2.00 -21.18
N GLU A 137 15.52 3.00 -21.43
CA GLU A 137 15.45 4.29 -20.75
C GLU A 137 14.12 5.01 -21.04
N PRO A 138 13.47 5.63 -20.04
CA PRO A 138 12.17 6.32 -20.20
C PRO A 138 12.20 7.43 -21.25
N ASP A 139 13.31 8.14 -21.38
CA ASP A 139 13.44 9.23 -22.35
C ASP A 139 13.35 8.73 -23.79
N LYS A 140 13.83 7.52 -24.08
CA LYS A 140 13.69 6.91 -25.40
C LYS A 140 12.21 6.68 -25.78
N LEU A 141 11.39 6.27 -24.79
CA LEU A 141 9.94 6.13 -25.00
C LEU A 141 9.28 7.50 -25.15
N ARG A 142 9.65 8.46 -24.29
CA ARG A 142 9.09 9.81 -24.28
C ARG A 142 9.33 10.55 -25.57
N PHE A 143 10.57 10.50 -26.07
CA PHE A 143 10.99 11.19 -27.29
C PHE A 143 10.87 10.33 -28.55
N LYS A 144 10.37 9.08 -28.44
CA LYS A 144 10.21 8.13 -29.54
C LYS A 144 11.53 7.82 -30.27
N GLN A 145 12.64 7.79 -29.54
CA GLN A 145 14.00 7.56 -30.06
C GLN A 145 14.48 6.16 -29.66
N LEU A 146 13.75 5.14 -30.11
CA LEU A 146 14.10 3.73 -29.84
C LEU A 146 15.32 3.34 -30.72
N ALA A 147 16.32 2.73 -30.09
CA ALA A 147 17.44 2.12 -30.74
C ALA A 147 17.07 0.75 -31.35
N PRO A 148 17.85 0.23 -32.30
CA PRO A 148 17.70 -1.14 -32.79
C PRO A 148 17.70 -2.12 -31.58
N GLY A 149 16.74 -3.06 -31.52
CA GLY A 149 16.56 -4.01 -30.44
C GLY A 149 15.78 -3.50 -29.22
N ASP A 150 15.52 -2.20 -29.09
CA ASP A 150 14.67 -1.69 -27.99
C ASP A 150 13.22 -2.14 -28.16
N ARG A 151 12.75 -2.28 -29.40
CA ARG A 151 11.38 -2.75 -29.70
C ARG A 151 11.18 -4.18 -29.23
N GLU A 152 12.09 -5.08 -29.54
CA GLU A 152 12.03 -6.50 -29.13
C GLU A 152 12.03 -6.63 -27.60
N LYS A 153 12.83 -5.79 -26.91
CA LYS A 153 12.85 -5.75 -25.45
C LYS A 153 11.52 -5.28 -24.87
N LEU A 154 10.93 -4.24 -25.45
CA LEU A 154 9.63 -3.71 -25.03
C LEU A 154 8.50 -4.70 -25.32
N ASP A 155 8.51 -5.37 -26.47
CA ASP A 155 7.55 -6.42 -26.81
C ASP A 155 7.66 -7.63 -25.86
N ALA A 156 8.89 -8.00 -25.46
CA ALA A 156 9.11 -9.02 -24.46
C ALA A 156 8.58 -8.60 -23.07
N ALA A 157 8.82 -7.35 -22.68
CA ALA A 157 8.32 -6.78 -21.43
C ALA A 157 6.78 -6.72 -21.38
N SER A 158 6.14 -6.41 -22.52
CA SER A 158 4.68 -6.43 -22.65
C SER A 158 4.12 -7.84 -22.47
N ARG A 159 4.72 -8.84 -23.11
CA ARG A 159 4.33 -10.25 -22.95
C ARG A 159 4.54 -10.76 -21.52
N GLU A 160 5.54 -10.24 -20.81
CA GLU A 160 5.70 -10.54 -19.38
C GLU A 160 4.55 -9.94 -18.57
N LEU A 161 4.24 -8.64 -18.76
CA LEU A 161 3.14 -7.96 -18.05
C LEU A 161 1.79 -8.63 -18.26
N GLU A 162 1.49 -9.13 -19.46
CA GLU A 162 0.25 -9.86 -19.77
C GLU A 162 0.03 -11.11 -18.91
N ARG A 163 1.12 -11.73 -18.45
CA ARG A 163 1.10 -12.96 -17.63
C ARG A 163 1.07 -12.69 -16.13
N LEU A 164 1.39 -11.46 -15.72
CA LEU A 164 1.49 -11.10 -14.32
C LEU A 164 0.11 -10.77 -13.72
N PRO A 165 -0.20 -11.25 -12.51
CA PRO A 165 -1.43 -10.94 -11.81
C PRO A 165 -1.35 -9.53 -11.16
N LEU A 166 -1.04 -8.51 -11.96
CA LEU A 166 -0.92 -7.11 -11.58
C LEU A 166 -2.07 -6.30 -12.18
N PHE A 167 -2.94 -5.78 -11.34
CA PHE A 167 -4.11 -5.01 -11.72
C PHE A 167 -3.87 -3.53 -11.43
N LEU A 168 -3.98 -2.67 -12.44
CA LEU A 168 -3.84 -1.23 -12.31
C LEU A 168 -5.23 -0.59 -12.31
N ASN A 169 -5.47 0.32 -11.40
CA ASN A 169 -6.68 1.12 -11.34
C ASN A 169 -6.31 2.61 -11.26
N TYR A 170 -6.49 3.32 -12.36
CA TYR A 170 -6.38 4.77 -12.36
C TYR A 170 -7.70 5.38 -11.88
N CYS A 171 -7.61 6.27 -10.92
CA CYS A 171 -8.77 6.83 -10.24
C CYS A 171 -8.45 8.22 -9.70
N SER A 172 -8.45 9.23 -10.57
CA SER A 172 -8.26 10.61 -10.16
C SER A 172 -9.47 11.09 -9.34
N GLY A 173 -9.21 11.59 -8.13
CA GLY A 173 -10.28 12.11 -7.25
C GLY A 173 -11.19 11.04 -6.65
N CYS A 174 -10.75 9.79 -6.58
CA CYS A 174 -11.50 8.71 -5.93
C CYS A 174 -11.75 8.98 -4.45
N THR A 175 -12.96 8.61 -4.02
CA THR A 175 -13.28 8.47 -2.60
C THR A 175 -12.77 7.13 -2.05
N PHE A 176 -12.69 7.03 -0.73
CA PHE A 176 -12.39 5.75 -0.08
C PHE A 176 -13.42 4.68 -0.43
N GLU A 177 -14.71 5.03 -0.49
CA GLU A 177 -15.80 4.11 -0.81
C GLU A 177 -15.65 3.49 -2.20
N GLU A 178 -15.17 4.26 -3.17
CA GLU A 178 -14.89 3.77 -4.52
C GLU A 178 -13.69 2.81 -4.53
N ILE A 179 -12.61 3.15 -3.80
CA ILE A 179 -11.46 2.26 -3.63
C ILE A 179 -11.91 0.95 -2.99
N ARG A 180 -12.71 1.03 -1.92
CA ARG A 180 -13.25 -0.14 -1.22
C ARG A 180 -14.13 -1.00 -2.15
N ALA A 181 -15.07 -0.38 -2.84
CA ALA A 181 -15.98 -1.08 -3.75
C ALA A 181 -15.21 -1.84 -4.86
N LYS A 182 -14.23 -1.17 -5.49
CA LYS A 182 -13.38 -1.77 -6.54
C LYS A 182 -12.51 -2.90 -5.99
N THR A 183 -11.89 -2.69 -4.82
CA THR A 183 -11.09 -3.71 -4.14
C THR A 183 -11.92 -4.96 -3.85
N MET A 184 -13.07 -4.80 -3.21
CA MET A 184 -13.93 -5.92 -2.82
C MET A 184 -14.55 -6.63 -4.03
N ALA A 185 -14.90 -5.90 -5.08
CA ALA A 185 -15.39 -6.49 -6.33
C ALA A 185 -14.32 -7.36 -7.02
N LEU A 186 -13.07 -6.86 -7.08
CA LEU A 186 -11.95 -7.63 -7.63
C LEU A 186 -11.59 -8.82 -6.73
N HIS A 187 -11.52 -8.60 -5.41
CA HIS A 187 -11.17 -9.62 -4.43
C HIS A 187 -12.14 -10.81 -4.43
N ARG A 188 -13.46 -10.57 -4.60
CA ARG A 188 -14.47 -11.66 -4.71
C ARG A 188 -14.27 -12.51 -5.95
N ARG A 189 -13.82 -11.93 -7.07
CA ARG A 189 -13.56 -12.65 -8.32
C ARG A 189 -12.21 -13.36 -8.29
N MET A 190 -11.22 -12.72 -7.74
CA MET A 190 -9.84 -13.19 -7.64
C MET A 190 -9.26 -12.69 -6.30
N PRO A 191 -9.11 -13.57 -5.30
CA PRO A 191 -8.58 -13.17 -4.00
C PRO A 191 -7.24 -12.45 -4.14
N LEU A 192 -7.18 -11.19 -3.72
CA LEU A 192 -5.98 -10.36 -3.76
C LEU A 192 -5.03 -10.75 -2.62
N ASP A 193 -3.74 -10.48 -2.83
CA ASP A 193 -2.69 -10.64 -1.82
C ASP A 193 -2.19 -9.29 -1.31
N LEU A 194 -2.13 -8.29 -2.19
CA LEU A 194 -1.58 -6.96 -1.91
C LEU A 194 -2.42 -5.88 -2.56
N ILE A 195 -2.68 -4.81 -1.83
CA ILE A 195 -3.19 -3.55 -2.38
C ILE A 195 -2.17 -2.43 -2.17
N ILE A 196 -2.02 -1.57 -3.17
CA ILE A 196 -1.14 -0.40 -3.12
C ILE A 196 -1.96 0.83 -3.49
N VAL A 197 -1.85 1.91 -2.70
CA VAL A 197 -2.56 3.18 -2.96
C VAL A 197 -1.55 4.31 -3.10
N ASP A 198 -1.46 4.91 -4.26
CA ASP A 198 -0.54 6.01 -4.60
C ASP A 198 -1.34 7.28 -4.97
N TYR A 199 -1.53 8.23 -4.08
CA TYR A 199 -1.11 8.33 -2.69
C TYR A 199 -2.23 8.88 -1.80
N LEU A 200 -2.12 8.64 -0.50
CA LEU A 200 -3.12 8.90 0.54
C LEU A 200 -3.76 10.30 0.47
N ASN A 201 -2.95 11.34 0.25
CA ASN A 201 -3.39 12.74 0.28
C ASN A 201 -4.33 13.13 -0.88
N LEU A 202 -4.48 12.29 -1.90
CA LEU A 202 -5.39 12.50 -3.03
C LEU A 202 -6.73 11.75 -2.90
N VAL A 203 -6.85 10.87 -1.89
CA VAL A 203 -8.13 10.20 -1.62
C VAL A 203 -9.11 11.22 -1.08
N GLN A 204 -10.25 11.36 -1.75
CA GLN A 204 -11.30 12.29 -1.33
C GLN A 204 -12.13 11.68 -0.20
N VAL A 205 -12.52 12.53 0.75
CA VAL A 205 -13.49 12.18 1.78
C VAL A 205 -14.85 12.64 1.31
N ASN A 206 -15.85 11.75 1.36
CA ASN A 206 -17.21 12.08 0.95
C ASN A 206 -17.76 13.24 1.78
N PRO A 207 -18.16 14.39 1.15
CA PRO A 207 -18.70 15.53 1.88
C PRO A 207 -19.98 15.20 2.68
N ALA A 208 -20.76 14.24 2.21
CA ALA A 208 -22.00 13.82 2.89
C ALA A 208 -21.74 13.04 4.20
N ALA A 209 -20.54 12.49 4.39
CA ALA A 209 -20.15 11.84 5.65
C ALA A 209 -19.57 12.83 6.67
N ARG A 210 -19.34 14.09 6.27
CA ARG A 210 -18.89 15.18 7.14
C ARG A 210 -20.12 15.80 7.79
N GLY A 211 -20.28 15.62 9.10
CA GLY A 211 -21.11 16.52 9.89
C GLY A 211 -20.55 17.96 9.82
N ASP A 212 -21.29 18.95 10.34
CA ASP A 212 -20.97 20.40 10.32
C ASP A 212 -19.62 20.82 10.97
N VAL A 213 -18.69 19.89 11.18
CA VAL A 213 -17.38 20.18 11.74
C VAL A 213 -16.47 20.61 10.60
N LYS A 214 -15.90 21.81 10.71
CA LYS A 214 -14.77 22.30 9.90
C LYS A 214 -13.52 21.48 10.25
N ASP A 215 -13.53 20.20 9.90
CA ASP A 215 -12.37 19.34 10.08
C ASP A 215 -11.25 19.84 9.18
N THR A 216 -10.11 20.07 9.78
CA THR A 216 -8.90 20.42 9.03
C THR A 216 -8.56 19.27 8.08
N MET A 217 -7.97 19.58 6.92
CA MET A 217 -7.52 18.60 5.92
C MET A 217 -6.64 17.49 6.56
N ASP A 218 -6.07 17.75 7.71
CA ASP A 218 -5.20 16.85 8.44
C ASP A 218 -5.98 15.74 9.16
N LEU A 219 -7.13 16.03 9.78
CA LEU A 219 -8.02 15.02 10.38
C LEU A 219 -8.57 14.06 9.30
N ALA A 220 -8.88 14.59 8.12
CA ALA A 220 -9.35 13.79 7.01
C ALA A 220 -8.33 12.72 6.54
N LEU A 221 -7.02 13.01 6.61
CA LEU A 221 -5.98 12.05 6.23
C LEU A 221 -5.86 10.88 7.20
N GLY A 222 -6.00 11.14 8.50
CA GLY A 222 -6.02 10.09 9.53
C GLY A 222 -7.20 9.14 9.32
N ASP A 223 -8.39 9.69 9.08
CA ASP A 223 -9.59 8.89 8.82
C ASP A 223 -9.46 8.03 7.56
N VAL A 224 -8.95 8.59 6.46
CA VAL A 224 -8.69 7.79 5.25
C VAL A 224 -7.70 6.67 5.52
N CYS A 225 -6.62 6.95 6.27
CA CYS A 225 -5.64 5.92 6.65
C CYS A 225 -6.29 4.80 7.48
N ARG A 226 -7.18 5.15 8.43
CA ARG A 226 -7.94 4.20 9.25
C ARG A 226 -8.91 3.37 8.40
N HIS A 227 -9.63 4.00 7.48
CA HIS A 227 -10.54 3.30 6.58
C HIS A 227 -9.80 2.32 5.67
N LEU A 228 -8.63 2.71 5.13
CA LEU A 228 -7.77 1.82 4.34
C LEU A 228 -7.24 0.65 5.20
N LYS A 229 -6.86 0.89 6.46
CA LYS A 229 -6.47 -0.17 7.39
C LYS A 229 -7.62 -1.17 7.62
N ASN A 230 -8.84 -0.66 7.83
CA ASN A 230 -10.02 -1.51 7.99
C ASN A 230 -10.30 -2.35 6.74
N LEU A 231 -10.17 -1.76 5.55
CA LEU A 231 -10.30 -2.49 4.28
C LEU A 231 -9.24 -3.59 4.15
N ILE A 232 -7.98 -3.30 4.49
CA ILE A 232 -6.88 -4.25 4.48
C ILE A 232 -7.17 -5.45 5.40
N MET A 233 -7.69 -5.20 6.60
CA MET A 233 -8.09 -6.26 7.54
C MET A 233 -9.32 -7.03 7.05
N GLU A 234 -10.35 -6.34 6.55
CA GLU A 234 -11.59 -6.95 6.05
C GLU A 234 -11.31 -7.89 4.85
N ALA A 235 -10.49 -7.44 3.91
CA ALA A 235 -10.10 -8.23 2.74
C ALA A 235 -8.98 -9.25 3.05
N ASN A 236 -8.39 -9.21 4.24
CA ASN A 236 -7.25 -10.05 4.63
C ASN A 236 -6.12 -10.03 3.59
N VAL A 237 -5.70 -8.83 3.21
CA VAL A 237 -4.61 -8.56 2.26
C VAL A 237 -3.50 -7.77 2.95
N ALA A 238 -2.30 -7.73 2.37
CA ALA A 238 -1.30 -6.74 2.76
C ALA A 238 -1.61 -5.38 2.10
N GLY A 239 -1.23 -4.27 2.75
CA GLY A 239 -1.43 -2.93 2.20
C GLY A 239 -0.17 -2.09 2.21
N ILE A 240 0.13 -1.42 1.10
CA ILE A 240 1.15 -0.38 1.00
C ILE A 240 0.46 0.93 0.64
N ILE A 241 0.55 1.90 1.52
CA ILE A 241 -0.07 3.21 1.34
C ILE A 241 1.03 4.26 1.20
N LEU A 242 1.06 4.94 0.05
CA LEU A 242 2.02 6.00 -0.17
C LEU A 242 1.52 7.30 0.47
N ALA A 243 2.44 8.03 1.11
CA ALA A 243 2.13 9.32 1.71
C ALA A 243 3.20 10.37 1.36
N GLN A 244 2.80 11.63 1.34
CA GLN A 244 3.71 12.73 1.08
C GLN A 244 4.09 13.43 2.38
N LEU A 245 5.38 13.71 2.54
CA LEU A 245 5.91 14.44 3.69
C LEU A 245 5.74 15.96 3.55
N ASN A 246 5.66 16.65 4.67
CA ASN A 246 5.68 18.11 4.76
C ASN A 246 7.02 18.69 4.27
N ARG A 247 7.01 19.97 3.90
CA ARG A 247 8.24 20.70 3.49
C ARG A 247 9.20 20.96 4.64
N ASN A 248 8.79 20.77 5.87
CA ASN A 248 9.61 21.05 7.05
C ASN A 248 10.93 20.27 7.10
N CYS A 249 10.99 19.07 6.50
CA CYS A 249 12.24 18.32 6.37
C CYS A 249 13.29 19.04 5.51
N GLU A 250 12.88 19.94 4.60
CA GLU A 250 13.79 20.70 3.72
C GLU A 250 14.44 21.90 4.41
N THR A 251 13.91 22.31 5.57
CA THR A 251 14.45 23.45 6.35
C THR A 251 15.50 23.03 7.37
N ARG A 252 15.66 21.73 7.63
CA ARG A 252 16.65 21.20 8.56
C ARG A 252 18.01 21.04 7.89
N THR A 253 19.06 21.13 8.67
CA THR A 253 20.44 20.89 8.20
C THR A 253 20.65 19.46 7.71
N GLU A 254 19.96 18.52 8.34
CA GLU A 254 19.85 17.14 7.88
C GLU A 254 18.47 16.95 7.29
N HIS A 255 18.41 16.71 5.98
CA HIS A 255 17.16 16.53 5.27
C HIS A 255 16.53 15.16 5.49
N ILE A 256 17.08 14.36 6.44
CA ILE A 256 16.59 13.03 6.80
C ILE A 256 15.17 13.14 7.34
N PRO A 257 14.20 12.42 6.78
CA PRO A 257 12.83 12.46 7.24
C PRO A 257 12.68 11.89 8.66
N VAL A 258 11.78 12.51 9.42
CA VAL A 258 11.37 12.03 10.76
C VAL A 258 9.85 11.95 10.85
N MET A 259 9.34 11.30 11.88
CA MET A 259 7.89 11.08 12.05
C MET A 259 7.07 12.38 12.00
N SER A 260 7.55 13.46 12.59
CA SER A 260 6.87 14.78 12.59
C SER A 260 6.73 15.40 11.19
N ASP A 261 7.46 14.91 10.18
CA ASP A 261 7.32 15.37 8.79
C ASP A 261 6.13 14.73 8.10
N LEU A 262 5.62 13.62 8.63
CA LEU A 262 4.41 13.00 8.12
C LEU A 262 3.21 13.84 8.57
N ARG A 263 2.43 14.32 7.60
CA ARG A 263 1.23 15.12 7.85
C ARG A 263 0.24 14.28 8.67
N ASN A 264 -0.30 14.85 9.75
CA ASN A 264 -1.11 14.13 10.73
C ASN A 264 -0.40 12.89 11.32
N SER A 265 0.88 13.06 11.67
CA SER A 265 1.75 11.96 12.13
C SER A 265 1.17 11.16 13.30
N GLY A 266 0.50 11.82 14.25
CA GLY A 266 -0.04 11.15 15.44
C GLY A 266 -1.07 10.06 15.10
N GLU A 267 -2.02 10.32 14.21
CA GLU A 267 -3.04 9.32 13.84
C GLU A 267 -2.45 8.24 12.93
N ILE A 268 -1.71 8.62 11.89
CA ILE A 268 -1.08 7.66 10.97
C ILE A 268 -0.11 6.76 11.76
N GLU A 269 0.64 7.35 12.71
CA GLU A 269 1.53 6.59 13.59
C GLU A 269 0.77 5.56 14.42
N GLN A 270 -0.39 5.90 14.96
CA GLN A 270 -1.18 4.96 15.76
C GLN A 270 -1.77 3.82 14.90
N ILE A 271 -2.21 4.12 13.68
CA ILE A 271 -2.94 3.20 12.81
C ILE A 271 -1.99 2.25 12.07
N ALA A 272 -0.95 2.77 11.41
CA ALA A 272 -0.04 1.98 10.59
C ALA A 272 0.74 0.95 11.42
N ASP A 273 0.94 -0.25 10.87
CA ASP A 273 1.77 -1.28 11.51
C ASP A 273 3.26 -0.98 11.30
N SER A 274 3.60 -0.50 10.11
CA SER A 274 4.97 -0.08 9.78
C SER A 274 4.97 1.22 9.00
N ILE A 275 5.99 2.06 9.23
CA ILE A 275 6.19 3.33 8.54
C ILE A 275 7.64 3.39 8.07
N ALA A 276 7.84 3.60 6.78
CA ALA A 276 9.15 3.75 6.17
C ALA A 276 9.24 5.04 5.35
N PHE A 277 10.34 5.75 5.49
CA PHE A 277 10.63 6.97 4.73
C PHE A 277 11.61 6.71 3.61
N VAL A 278 11.23 7.14 2.41
CA VAL A 278 12.12 7.10 1.23
C VAL A 278 12.93 8.38 1.18
N TYR A 279 14.24 8.23 1.14
CA TYR A 279 15.17 9.33 1.09
C TYR A 279 16.25 9.09 0.04
N ARG A 280 16.62 10.15 -0.66
CA ARG A 280 17.69 10.15 -1.67
C ARG A 280 18.62 11.34 -1.42
N PRO A 281 19.80 11.12 -0.82
CA PRO A 281 20.76 12.18 -0.51
C PRO A 281 21.12 13.02 -1.73
N GLU A 282 21.26 12.39 -2.89
CA GLU A 282 21.61 13.06 -4.15
C GLU A 282 20.63 14.19 -4.53
N GLN A 283 19.35 14.10 -4.17
CA GLN A 283 18.35 15.15 -4.45
C GLN A 283 18.66 16.46 -3.69
N TYR A 284 19.36 16.32 -2.58
CA TYR A 284 19.86 17.45 -1.77
C TYR A 284 21.33 17.78 -2.03
N ARG A 285 21.94 17.20 -3.08
CA ARG A 285 23.36 17.33 -3.41
C ARG A 285 24.29 16.81 -2.32
N GLU A 286 23.80 15.91 -1.50
CA GLU A 286 24.59 15.20 -0.49
C GLU A 286 25.22 13.96 -1.13
N TYR A 287 26.37 14.16 -1.79
CA TYR A 287 27.01 13.11 -2.60
C TYR A 287 27.86 12.16 -1.79
N TYR A 288 28.16 12.49 -0.55
CA TYR A 288 28.98 11.67 0.33
C TYR A 288 28.33 11.52 1.69
N ASP A 289 28.34 10.31 2.22
CA ASP A 289 27.91 10.03 3.58
C ASP A 289 28.79 10.82 4.58
N LYS A 290 28.18 11.50 5.53
CA LYS A 290 28.89 12.39 6.47
C LYS A 290 29.87 11.63 7.38
N HIS A 291 29.54 10.39 7.72
CA HIS A 291 30.33 9.55 8.65
C HIS A 291 31.28 8.59 7.92
N THR A 292 30.76 7.86 6.95
CA THR A 292 31.55 6.84 6.25
C THR A 292 32.34 7.35 5.05
N LYS A 293 31.99 8.59 4.57
CA LYS A 293 32.54 9.19 3.34
C LYS A 293 32.28 8.37 2.07
N GLU A 294 31.36 7.43 2.12
CA GLU A 294 30.94 6.65 0.95
C GLU A 294 30.22 7.54 -0.09
N ASP A 295 30.37 7.22 -1.36
CA ASP A 295 29.67 7.90 -2.45
C ASP A 295 28.18 7.48 -2.46
N MET A 296 27.31 8.46 -2.21
CA MET A 296 25.85 8.29 -2.11
C MET A 296 25.12 8.51 -3.43
N ARG A 297 25.81 8.77 -4.53
CA ARG A 297 25.18 8.90 -5.85
C ARG A 297 24.58 7.58 -6.29
N GLY A 298 23.31 7.60 -6.72
CA GLY A 298 22.55 6.41 -7.07
C GLY A 298 22.22 5.51 -5.86
N VAL A 299 22.32 6.04 -4.61
CA VAL A 299 21.92 5.35 -3.40
C VAL A 299 20.65 5.95 -2.83
N GLY A 300 19.65 5.11 -2.63
CA GLY A 300 18.43 5.42 -1.88
C GLY A 300 18.50 4.81 -0.48
N GLN A 301 17.82 5.43 0.45
CA GLN A 301 17.71 4.99 1.83
C GLN A 301 16.23 4.84 2.20
N LEU A 302 15.93 3.78 2.93
CA LEU A 302 14.65 3.55 3.59
C LEU A 302 14.88 3.63 5.10
N PHE A 303 14.28 4.61 5.73
CA PHE A 303 14.27 4.71 7.19
C PHE A 303 12.99 4.10 7.73
N VAL A 304 13.09 2.91 8.32
CA VAL A 304 11.96 2.27 9.03
C VAL A 304 11.82 2.98 10.38
N ALA A 305 10.92 3.95 10.43
CA ALA A 305 10.70 4.78 11.61
C ALA A 305 9.77 4.11 12.63
N LYS A 306 8.88 3.23 12.15
CA LYS A 306 8.00 2.42 12.98
C LYS A 306 7.91 1.01 12.40
N ASN A 307 7.97 0.03 13.29
CA ASN A 307 7.63 -1.37 12.98
C ASN A 307 7.03 -2.02 14.21
N ARG A 308 5.75 -2.38 14.15
CA ARG A 308 5.01 -2.96 15.27
C ARG A 308 5.51 -4.34 15.67
N ASN A 309 5.97 -5.10 14.68
CA ASN A 309 6.32 -6.51 14.81
C ASN A 309 7.81 -6.80 14.60
N GLY A 310 8.66 -5.77 14.46
CA GLY A 310 10.07 -5.94 14.16
C GLY A 310 10.94 -4.73 14.52
N ALA A 311 12.14 -4.72 13.97
CA ALA A 311 13.12 -3.67 14.21
C ALA A 311 12.83 -2.39 13.38
N THR A 312 13.32 -1.27 13.88
CA THR A 312 13.49 -0.03 13.12
C THR A 312 14.93 0.08 12.64
N GLY A 313 15.18 0.86 11.59
CA GLY A 313 16.54 1.00 11.10
C GLY A 313 16.64 1.67 9.73
N GLU A 314 17.86 1.75 9.22
CA GLU A 314 18.17 2.27 7.90
C GLU A 314 18.53 1.10 6.97
N ILE A 315 17.88 1.08 5.81
CA ILE A 315 18.17 0.14 4.73
C ILE A 315 18.59 0.95 3.51
N ARG A 316 19.65 0.51 2.84
CA ARG A 316 20.15 1.14 1.61
C ARG A 316 19.77 0.30 0.40
N PHE A 317 19.52 0.96 -0.72
CA PHE A 317 19.32 0.33 -2.01
C PHE A 317 20.00 1.15 -3.11
N ARG A 318 20.25 0.54 -4.25
CA ARG A 318 20.75 1.26 -5.41
C ARG A 318 19.67 1.46 -6.45
N TYR A 319 19.78 2.53 -7.21
CA TYR A 319 18.89 2.82 -8.33
C TYR A 319 19.68 3.36 -9.52
N ASN A 320 19.15 3.17 -10.73
CA ASN A 320 19.64 3.85 -11.93
C ASN A 320 19.11 5.29 -11.98
N ASN A 321 19.72 6.15 -12.83
CA ASN A 321 19.38 7.58 -12.91
C ASN A 321 17.90 7.84 -13.20
N SER A 322 17.25 6.97 -13.94
CA SER A 322 15.84 7.07 -14.32
C SER A 322 14.87 6.48 -13.28
N LEU A 323 15.36 5.92 -12.18
CA LEU A 323 14.55 5.21 -11.16
C LEU A 323 13.68 4.07 -11.73
N THR A 324 14.10 3.50 -12.84
CA THR A 324 13.39 2.36 -13.43
C THR A 324 13.93 1.02 -12.93
N GLN A 325 15.13 1.01 -12.37
CA GLN A 325 15.74 -0.19 -11.82
C GLN A 325 16.22 0.07 -10.42
N ILE A 326 15.82 -0.81 -9.52
CA ILE A 326 16.17 -0.78 -8.10
C ILE A 326 16.88 -2.10 -7.78
N TYR A 327 18.00 -2.01 -7.09
CA TYR A 327 18.88 -3.13 -6.79
C TYR A 327 19.20 -3.16 -5.29
N PRO A 328 19.50 -4.34 -4.74
CA PRO A 328 20.07 -4.45 -3.39
C PRO A 328 21.34 -3.61 -3.26
N TYR A 329 21.54 -3.03 -2.11
CA TYR A 329 22.79 -2.32 -1.81
C TYR A 329 23.92 -3.33 -1.62
N ARG A 330 24.98 -3.17 -2.40
CA ARG A 330 26.25 -3.89 -2.18
C ARG A 330 27.31 -2.86 -1.86
N LYS A 331 27.91 -2.98 -0.69
CA LYS A 331 29.06 -2.17 -0.32
C LYS A 331 30.19 -2.43 -1.33
N LYS A 332 30.71 -1.38 -1.96
CA LYS A 332 31.85 -1.49 -2.88
C LYS A 332 33.13 -1.79 -2.13
#